data_59a7ea32a731667c5c2d824563c6b11e
#
_entry.id   59a7ea32a731667c5c2d824563c6b11e
#
_cell.length_a   1.000
_cell.length_b   1.000
_cell.length_c   1.000
_cell.angle_alpha   90.00
_cell.angle_beta   90.00
_cell.angle_gamma   90.00
#
_symmetry.space_group_name_H-M   'P 1'
#
loop_
_entity.id
_entity.type
_entity.pdbx_description
1 polymer ?
#
loop_
_entity_poly.entity_id
_entity_poly.type
_entity_poly.pdbx_seq_one_letter_code
_entity_poly.pdbx_strand_id
1 'polypeptide(L)'
;HPLYIMYSSGTTGLPKCMVQSAGGILVHHLKELILHTDLKREDNIFYFTTCGWMMWNWLVSSLAVGATLILYDGNPFHPGPEALWQMTQDEKITVFCTSAGYLAALLSTGLKPAQTFDLTPLRALLSTGSPLSIEGFEFVYSDIKKDLQLASISGGTDLNGCFALGNPMGPVYAGQ
;
A
#
# COMPACT_ATOMS: atom_id res chain seq x y z
N HIS A 1 -23.66 8.06 -10.60
CA HIS A 1 -22.91 8.36 -11.81
C HIS A 1 -21.69 7.45 -11.91
N PRO A 2 -21.34 6.88 -13.08
CA PRO A 2 -20.12 6.11 -13.28
C PRO A 2 -18.88 6.93 -12.94
N LEU A 3 -17.89 6.30 -12.30
CA LEU A 3 -16.58 6.89 -12.00
C LEU A 3 -15.46 6.16 -12.73
N TYR A 4 -15.39 4.84 -12.54
CA TYR A 4 -14.37 4.00 -13.17
C TYR A 4 -15.02 2.94 -14.07
N ILE A 5 -14.35 2.63 -15.16
CA ILE A 5 -14.62 1.44 -15.99
C ILE A 5 -13.36 0.58 -15.89
N MET A 6 -13.47 -0.54 -15.18
CA MET A 6 -12.35 -1.41 -14.88
C MET A 6 -12.49 -2.75 -15.60
N TYR A 7 -11.36 -3.33 -15.95
CA TYR A 7 -11.31 -4.62 -16.64
C TYR A 7 -10.65 -5.66 -15.74
N SER A 8 -11.29 -6.80 -15.57
CA SER A 8 -10.64 -7.98 -15.03
C SER A 8 -10.36 -8.97 -16.15
N SER A 9 -9.17 -9.56 -16.15
CA SER A 9 -8.85 -10.69 -17.01
C SER A 9 -9.61 -11.90 -16.47
N GLY A 10 -10.75 -12.22 -17.06
CA GLY A 10 -11.46 -13.46 -16.74
C GLY A 10 -10.57 -14.68 -17.04
N THR A 11 -10.74 -15.76 -16.28
CA THR A 11 -10.03 -17.03 -16.50
C THR A 11 -10.44 -17.69 -17.82
N THR A 12 -11.54 -17.26 -18.42
CA THR A 12 -12.10 -17.80 -19.67
C THR A 12 -12.71 -16.66 -20.50
N GLY A 13 -12.08 -16.28 -21.61
CA GLY A 13 -12.63 -15.37 -22.59
C GLY A 13 -12.11 -13.93 -22.52
N LEU A 14 -12.87 -12.99 -23.09
CA LEU A 14 -12.52 -11.59 -23.15
C LEU A 14 -12.57 -10.93 -21.75
N PRO A 15 -11.74 -9.89 -21.50
CA PRO A 15 -11.79 -9.14 -20.25
C PRO A 15 -13.20 -8.63 -19.96
N LYS A 16 -13.63 -8.81 -18.70
CA LYS A 16 -14.95 -8.32 -18.25
C LYS A 16 -14.83 -6.85 -17.84
N CYS A 17 -15.76 -6.06 -18.33
CA CYS A 17 -15.87 -4.64 -18.02
C CYS A 17 -16.81 -4.44 -16.81
N MET A 18 -16.32 -3.75 -15.79
CA MET A 18 -17.05 -3.44 -14.57
C MET A 18 -17.17 -1.93 -14.42
N VAL A 19 -18.40 -1.44 -14.32
CA VAL A 19 -18.70 -0.03 -14.14
C VAL A 19 -18.89 0.25 -12.64
N GLN A 20 -18.05 1.08 -12.09
CA GLN A 20 -18.04 1.46 -10.68
C GLN A 20 -18.70 2.83 -10.49
N SER A 21 -19.58 2.95 -9.50
CA SER A 21 -20.27 4.21 -9.21
C SER A 21 -19.43 5.15 -8.35
N ALA A 22 -19.53 6.46 -8.58
CA ALA A 22 -18.79 7.46 -7.84
C ALA A 22 -19.04 7.42 -6.33
N GLY A 23 -20.31 7.43 -5.92
CA GLY A 23 -20.67 7.42 -4.49
C GLY A 23 -20.32 6.12 -3.79
N GLY A 24 -20.56 4.98 -4.45
CA GLY A 24 -20.24 3.66 -3.88
C GLY A 24 -18.75 3.48 -3.65
N ILE A 25 -17.93 3.82 -4.65
CA ILE A 25 -16.48 3.70 -4.53
C ILE A 25 -15.92 4.68 -3.49
N LEU A 26 -16.37 5.91 -3.45
CA LEU A 26 -15.91 6.87 -2.46
C LEU A 26 -16.15 6.39 -1.03
N VAL A 27 -17.37 5.92 -0.73
CA VAL A 27 -17.71 5.37 0.60
C VAL A 27 -16.87 4.14 0.92
N HIS A 28 -16.70 3.25 -0.06
CA HIS A 28 -15.90 2.04 0.08
C HIS A 28 -14.44 2.35 0.40
N HIS A 29 -13.79 3.23 -0.39
CA HIS A 29 -12.41 3.62 -0.16
C HIS A 29 -12.23 4.40 1.15
N LEU A 30 -13.13 5.32 1.49
CA LEU A 30 -13.08 6.06 2.75
C LEU A 30 -13.16 5.12 3.96
N LYS A 31 -14.02 4.09 3.90
CA LYS A 31 -14.07 3.05 4.94
C LYS A 31 -12.69 2.39 5.11
N GLU A 32 -12.03 2.02 4.02
CA GLU A 32 -10.72 1.36 4.06
C GLU A 32 -9.61 2.29 4.53
N LEU A 33 -9.58 3.49 4.00
CA LEU A 33 -8.56 4.50 4.33
C LEU A 33 -8.66 4.96 5.79
N ILE A 34 -9.89 5.29 6.25
CA ILE A 34 -10.09 5.85 7.59
C ILE A 34 -10.08 4.76 8.66
N LEU A 35 -10.82 3.66 8.46
CA LEU A 35 -11.02 2.66 9.51
C LEU A 35 -9.92 1.59 9.57
N HIS A 36 -9.37 1.20 8.42
CA HIS A 36 -8.40 0.11 8.34
C HIS A 36 -6.96 0.56 8.20
N THR A 37 -6.73 1.75 7.66
CA THR A 37 -5.40 2.36 7.54
C THR A 37 -5.17 3.45 8.58
N ASP A 38 -6.24 3.88 9.27
CA ASP A 38 -6.24 5.02 10.19
C ASP A 38 -5.67 6.29 9.54
N LEU A 39 -5.96 6.48 8.24
CA LEU A 39 -5.45 7.61 7.47
C LEU A 39 -6.08 8.91 7.92
N LYS A 40 -5.25 9.94 8.08
CA LYS A 40 -5.63 11.28 8.55
C LYS A 40 -5.22 12.35 7.56
N ARG A 41 -5.74 13.54 7.77
CA ARG A 41 -5.46 14.72 6.93
C ARG A 41 -3.98 15.11 6.90
N GLU A 42 -3.29 14.93 8.00
CA GLU A 42 -1.87 15.24 8.16
C GLU A 42 -0.91 14.18 7.61
N ASP A 43 -1.43 13.06 7.12
CA ASP A 43 -0.60 11.97 6.61
C ASP A 43 -0.04 12.25 5.22
N ASN A 44 1.17 11.76 4.99
CA ASN A 44 1.81 11.61 3.70
C ASN A 44 1.75 10.14 3.30
N ILE A 45 0.91 9.82 2.32
CA ILE A 45 0.72 8.44 1.85
C ILE A 45 1.43 8.21 0.52
N PHE A 46 2.15 7.12 0.46
CA PHE A 46 2.78 6.61 -0.75
C PHE A 46 2.27 5.22 -1.09
N TYR A 47 2.01 4.96 -2.36
CA TYR A 47 1.75 3.63 -2.88
C TYR A 47 2.59 3.39 -4.13
N PHE A 48 3.46 2.36 -4.10
CA PHE A 48 4.16 1.94 -5.31
C PHE A 48 3.19 1.23 -6.25
N THR A 49 2.58 1.98 -7.15
CA THR A 49 1.59 1.51 -8.10
C THR A 49 1.68 2.29 -9.41
N THR A 50 1.05 1.79 -10.46
CA THR A 50 0.88 2.49 -11.73
C THR A 50 -0.58 2.86 -11.95
N CYS A 51 -0.85 3.81 -12.85
CA CYS A 51 -2.22 4.19 -13.21
C CYS A 51 -3.05 3.03 -13.81
N GLY A 52 -2.39 1.95 -14.25
CA GLY A 52 -3.04 0.76 -14.78
C GLY A 52 -3.47 -0.26 -13.73
N TRP A 53 -3.08 -0.07 -12.48
CA TRP A 53 -3.45 -0.96 -11.38
C TRP A 53 -4.58 -0.38 -10.55
N MET A 54 -5.45 -1.23 -10.03
CA MET A 54 -6.60 -0.86 -9.21
C MET A 54 -6.19 -0.02 -7.98
N MET A 55 -5.03 -0.28 -7.38
CA MET A 55 -4.57 0.45 -6.20
C MET A 55 -4.25 1.93 -6.47
N TRP A 56 -4.10 2.34 -7.73
CA TRP A 56 -4.07 3.76 -8.09
C TRP A 56 -5.38 4.47 -7.73
N ASN A 57 -6.53 3.84 -8.02
CA ASN A 57 -7.84 4.39 -7.69
C ASN A 57 -8.00 4.57 -6.17
N TRP A 58 -7.53 3.58 -5.42
CA TRP A 58 -7.51 3.61 -3.96
C TRP A 58 -6.62 4.73 -3.42
N LEU A 59 -5.39 4.85 -3.93
CA LEU A 59 -4.44 5.91 -3.55
C LEU A 59 -5.03 7.30 -3.81
N VAL A 60 -5.59 7.55 -4.99
CA VAL A 60 -6.18 8.86 -5.36
C VAL A 60 -7.34 9.23 -4.44
N SER A 61 -8.11 8.25 -3.96
CA SER A 61 -9.20 8.49 -3.02
C SER A 61 -8.73 9.00 -1.65
N SER A 62 -7.45 8.89 -1.32
CA SER A 62 -6.86 9.49 -0.11
C SER A 62 -6.97 11.02 -0.08
N LEU A 63 -7.12 11.66 -1.24
CA LEU A 63 -7.40 13.10 -1.34
C LEU A 63 -8.71 13.48 -0.66
N ALA A 64 -9.70 12.58 -0.62
CA ALA A 64 -10.97 12.83 0.07
C ALA A 64 -10.83 12.83 1.60
N VAL A 65 -9.78 12.20 2.14
CA VAL A 65 -9.39 12.32 3.56
C VAL A 65 -8.64 13.65 3.82
N GLY A 66 -8.04 14.21 2.76
CA GLY A 66 -7.21 15.40 2.81
C GLY A 66 -5.72 15.11 3.01
N ALA A 67 -5.32 13.84 2.91
CA ALA A 67 -3.93 13.42 2.99
C ALA A 67 -3.11 13.89 1.78
N THR A 68 -1.81 14.03 1.95
CA THR A 68 -0.87 14.33 0.88
C THR A 68 -0.46 13.03 0.17
N LEU A 69 -0.62 12.99 -1.15
CA LEU A 69 -0.16 11.86 -1.96
C LEU A 69 1.28 12.08 -2.42
N ILE A 70 2.14 11.13 -2.11
CA ILE A 70 3.50 11.08 -2.67
C ILE A 70 3.47 10.15 -3.88
N LEU A 71 3.84 10.68 -5.04
CA LEU A 71 3.85 9.94 -6.30
C LEU A 71 5.28 9.69 -6.74
N TYR A 72 5.53 8.50 -7.23
CA TYR A 72 6.84 8.08 -7.72
C TYR A 72 6.71 7.46 -9.12
N ASP A 73 7.49 8.00 -10.06
CA ASP A 73 7.59 7.46 -11.41
C ASP A 73 9.04 7.02 -11.66
N GLY A 74 9.30 5.73 -11.50
CA GLY A 74 10.64 5.19 -11.64
C GLY A 74 10.76 3.73 -11.21
N ASN A 75 11.98 3.23 -11.30
CA ASN A 75 12.31 1.89 -10.81
C ASN A 75 12.62 1.94 -9.30
N PRO A 76 11.96 1.13 -8.45
CA PRO A 76 12.14 1.18 -7.00
C PRO A 76 13.55 0.75 -6.53
N PHE A 77 14.34 0.16 -7.42
CA PHE A 77 15.72 -0.26 -7.17
C PHE A 77 16.76 0.56 -7.97
N HIS A 78 16.40 1.75 -8.48
CA HIS A 78 17.33 2.62 -9.16
C HIS A 78 17.41 3.99 -8.46
N PRO A 79 18.60 4.49 -8.16
CA PRO A 79 19.96 3.96 -8.46
C PRO A 79 20.40 2.77 -7.60
N GLY A 80 19.67 2.47 -6.53
CA GLY A 80 19.94 1.37 -5.61
C GLY A 80 18.69 0.98 -4.81
N PRO A 81 18.77 -0.05 -3.96
CA PRO A 81 17.66 -0.53 -3.14
C PRO A 81 17.19 0.49 -2.10
N GLU A 82 17.97 1.51 -1.83
CA GLU A 82 17.70 2.61 -0.91
C GLU A 82 16.71 3.65 -1.47
N ALA A 83 16.45 3.67 -2.79
CA ALA A 83 15.75 4.76 -3.47
C ALA A 83 14.41 5.15 -2.81
N LEU A 84 13.53 4.17 -2.56
CA LEU A 84 12.24 4.44 -1.93
C LEU A 84 12.36 4.78 -0.43
N TRP A 85 13.40 4.32 0.25
CA TRP A 85 13.61 4.61 1.67
C TRP A 85 14.19 5.99 1.87
N GLN A 86 15.06 6.45 0.97
CA GLN A 86 15.51 7.83 0.93
C GLN A 86 14.31 8.77 0.72
N MET A 87 13.46 8.47 -0.27
CA MET A 87 12.22 9.23 -0.48
C MET A 87 11.31 9.19 0.75
N THR A 88 11.20 8.03 1.43
CA THR A 88 10.38 7.91 2.65
C THR A 88 10.83 8.86 3.73
N GLN A 89 12.14 9.00 3.94
CA GLN A 89 12.73 9.94 4.87
C GLN A 89 12.48 11.40 4.43
N ASP A 90 12.83 11.72 3.18
CA ASP A 90 12.84 13.09 2.67
C ASP A 90 11.42 13.69 2.62
N GLU A 91 10.44 12.90 2.18
CA GLU A 91 9.04 13.28 2.08
C GLU A 91 8.23 12.99 3.37
N LYS A 92 8.90 12.51 4.43
CA LYS A 92 8.28 12.18 5.72
C LYS A 92 7.03 11.31 5.56
N ILE A 93 7.15 10.24 4.77
CA ILE A 93 6.03 9.34 4.49
C ILE A 93 5.57 8.69 5.78
N THR A 94 4.28 8.78 6.06
CA THR A 94 3.66 8.20 7.26
C THR A 94 2.99 6.87 6.97
N VAL A 95 2.53 6.66 5.73
CA VAL A 95 1.91 5.43 5.27
C VAL A 95 2.59 4.97 3.98
N PHE A 96 3.30 3.85 4.05
CA PHE A 96 4.05 3.28 2.92
C PHE A 96 3.35 2.02 2.42
N CYS A 97 2.95 2.02 1.15
CA CYS A 97 2.25 0.89 0.55
C CYS A 97 3.05 0.31 -0.62
N THR A 98 3.17 -1.01 -0.64
CA THR A 98 3.98 -1.71 -1.63
C THR A 98 3.47 -3.14 -1.90
N SER A 99 4.26 -3.95 -2.57
CA SER A 99 3.98 -5.37 -2.81
C SER A 99 4.84 -6.29 -1.93
N ALA A 100 4.33 -7.48 -1.64
CA ALA A 100 5.12 -8.53 -0.99
C ALA A 100 6.38 -8.88 -1.80
N GLY A 101 6.28 -8.82 -3.13
CA GLY A 101 7.43 -9.03 -4.03
C GLY A 101 8.53 -7.99 -3.86
N TYR A 102 8.17 -6.71 -3.67
CA TYR A 102 9.16 -5.66 -3.38
C TYR A 102 9.88 -5.92 -2.05
N LEU A 103 9.13 -6.27 -1.00
CA LEU A 103 9.71 -6.57 0.32
C LEU A 103 10.65 -7.78 0.27
N ALA A 104 10.27 -8.84 -0.46
CA ALA A 104 11.13 -10.01 -0.65
C ALA A 104 12.41 -9.68 -1.43
N ALA A 105 12.29 -8.87 -2.49
CA ALA A 105 13.45 -8.42 -3.25
C ALA A 105 14.38 -7.52 -2.39
N LEU A 106 13.81 -6.63 -1.60
CA LEU A 106 14.56 -5.77 -0.68
C LEU A 106 15.31 -6.58 0.38
N LEU A 107 14.64 -7.55 1.00
CA LEU A 107 15.26 -8.48 1.96
C LEU A 107 16.51 -9.15 1.34
N SER A 108 16.42 -9.56 0.08
CA SER A 108 17.52 -10.21 -0.63
C SER A 108 18.73 -9.29 -0.88
N THR A 109 18.56 -7.97 -0.81
CA THR A 109 19.68 -7.01 -0.95
C THR A 109 20.52 -6.87 0.32
N GLY A 110 19.97 -7.30 1.47
CA GLY A 110 20.59 -7.10 2.78
C GLY A 110 20.48 -5.68 3.32
N LEU A 111 19.76 -4.77 2.66
CA LEU A 111 19.52 -3.42 3.15
C LEU A 111 18.67 -3.47 4.42
N LYS A 112 19.07 -2.69 5.40
CA LYS A 112 18.36 -2.51 6.68
C LYS A 112 17.93 -1.04 6.83
N PRO A 113 16.77 -0.66 6.32
CA PRO A 113 16.32 0.73 6.32
C PRO A 113 16.37 1.41 7.68
N ALA A 114 16.03 0.71 8.76
CA ALA A 114 16.08 1.24 10.13
C ALA A 114 17.48 1.74 10.57
N GLN A 115 18.54 1.22 9.97
CA GLN A 115 19.91 1.60 10.32
C GLN A 115 20.42 2.80 9.52
N THR A 116 19.77 3.12 8.41
CA THR A 116 20.27 4.09 7.45
C THR A 116 19.40 5.35 7.36
N PHE A 117 18.09 5.22 7.59
CA PHE A 117 17.12 6.27 7.35
C PHE A 117 16.34 6.66 8.61
N ASP A 118 15.96 7.93 8.71
CA ASP A 118 15.00 8.37 9.72
C ASP A 118 13.58 8.02 9.28
N LEU A 119 13.07 6.91 9.81
CA LEU A 119 11.72 6.43 9.59
C LEU A 119 10.77 6.77 10.75
N THR A 120 11.14 7.75 11.60
CA THR A 120 10.30 8.15 12.75
C THR A 120 8.86 8.47 12.36
N PRO A 121 8.56 9.19 11.24
CA PRO A 121 7.19 9.48 10.84
C PRO A 121 6.39 8.27 10.36
N LEU A 122 7.06 7.21 9.88
CA LEU A 122 6.40 6.04 9.29
C LEU A 122 5.61 5.29 10.37
N ARG A 123 4.29 5.17 10.22
CA ARG A 123 3.40 4.53 11.19
C ARG A 123 2.64 3.32 10.64
N ALA A 124 2.56 3.18 9.32
CA ALA A 124 1.90 2.04 8.68
C ALA A 124 2.63 1.59 7.43
N LEU A 125 2.69 0.28 7.23
CA LEU A 125 3.17 -0.36 6.01
C LEU A 125 2.12 -1.35 5.53
N LEU A 126 1.67 -1.19 4.29
CA LEU A 126 0.69 -2.07 3.66
C LEU A 126 1.35 -2.85 2.52
N SER A 127 1.13 -4.15 2.52
CA SER A 127 1.67 -5.08 1.52
C SER A 127 0.55 -5.78 0.78
N THR A 128 0.64 -5.88 -0.55
CA THR A 128 -0.35 -6.58 -1.38
C THR A 128 0.27 -7.26 -2.61
N GLY A 129 -0.56 -7.77 -3.50
CA GLY A 129 -0.16 -8.46 -4.72
C GLY A 129 0.06 -9.96 -4.54
N SER A 130 0.49 -10.37 -3.36
CA SER A 130 0.53 -11.75 -2.85
C SER A 130 0.55 -11.73 -1.33
N PRO A 131 0.26 -12.86 -0.65
CA PRO A 131 0.43 -12.94 0.80
C PRO A 131 1.87 -12.60 1.20
N LEU A 132 2.03 -11.82 2.25
CA LEU A 132 3.34 -11.56 2.83
C LEU A 132 3.81 -12.79 3.60
N SER A 133 5.03 -13.25 3.34
CA SER A 133 5.60 -14.40 4.04
C SER A 133 5.92 -14.07 5.51
N ILE A 134 6.02 -15.08 6.37
CA ILE A 134 6.43 -14.89 7.77
C ILE A 134 7.76 -14.15 7.85
N GLU A 135 8.74 -14.54 7.00
CA GLU A 135 10.03 -13.85 6.90
C GLU A 135 9.88 -12.38 6.51
N GLY A 136 8.90 -12.05 5.65
CA GLY A 136 8.59 -10.67 5.29
C GLY A 136 8.06 -9.87 6.49
N PHE A 137 7.21 -10.45 7.34
CA PHE A 137 6.78 -9.82 8.60
C PHE A 137 7.98 -9.59 9.54
N GLU A 138 8.82 -10.60 9.73
CA GLU A 138 10.02 -10.50 10.56
C GLU A 138 10.97 -9.42 10.06
N PHE A 139 11.22 -9.38 8.75
CA PHE A 139 12.04 -8.36 8.12
C PHE A 139 11.51 -6.94 8.37
N VAL A 140 10.21 -6.72 8.19
CA VAL A 140 9.62 -5.39 8.41
C VAL A 140 9.84 -4.95 9.86
N TYR A 141 9.58 -5.82 10.83
CA TYR A 141 9.70 -5.45 12.25
C TYR A 141 11.13 -5.40 12.78
N SER A 142 12.08 -6.16 12.17
CA SER A 142 13.48 -6.15 12.59
C SER A 142 14.31 -5.07 11.88
N ASP A 143 14.10 -4.90 10.58
CA ASP A 143 15.03 -4.15 9.74
C ASP A 143 14.42 -2.87 9.11
N ILE A 144 13.11 -2.67 9.22
CA ILE A 144 12.44 -1.43 8.76
C ILE A 144 11.96 -0.61 9.96
N LYS A 145 10.97 -1.09 10.71
CA LYS A 145 10.50 -0.38 11.90
C LYS A 145 9.70 -1.29 12.82
N LYS A 146 10.04 -1.26 14.11
CA LYS A 146 9.43 -2.11 15.12
C LYS A 146 8.02 -1.71 15.53
N ASP A 147 7.73 -0.42 15.54
CA ASP A 147 6.50 0.19 16.05
C ASP A 147 5.64 0.76 14.92
N LEU A 148 5.22 -0.08 13.98
CA LEU A 148 4.30 0.31 12.92
C LEU A 148 3.16 -0.71 12.76
N GLN A 149 2.06 -0.25 12.17
CA GLN A 149 1.00 -1.14 11.72
C GLN A 149 1.44 -1.81 10.41
N LEU A 150 1.66 -3.12 10.43
CA LEU A 150 1.89 -3.89 9.21
C LEU A 150 0.59 -4.60 8.80
N ALA A 151 0.19 -4.43 7.55
CA ALA A 151 -1.00 -5.09 7.01
C ALA A 151 -0.67 -5.81 5.70
N SER A 152 -0.87 -7.13 5.68
CA SER A 152 -0.91 -7.92 4.45
C SER A 152 -2.34 -7.88 3.92
N ILE A 153 -2.59 -7.02 2.92
CA ILE A 153 -3.94 -6.76 2.42
C ILE A 153 -4.27 -7.61 1.21
N SER A 154 -5.52 -8.02 1.09
CA SER A 154 -6.03 -8.80 -0.03
C SER A 154 -7.28 -8.16 -0.60
N GLY A 155 -7.31 -8.02 -1.92
CA GLY A 155 -8.41 -7.40 -2.63
C GLY A 155 -8.38 -7.70 -4.12
N GLY A 156 -9.08 -6.91 -4.90
CA GLY A 156 -9.11 -7.11 -6.34
C GLY A 156 -9.87 -6.05 -7.10
N THR A 157 -9.73 -6.14 -8.42
CA THR A 157 -10.36 -5.23 -9.37
C THR A 157 -11.90 -5.30 -9.28
N ASP A 158 -12.47 -6.46 -8.98
CA ASP A 158 -13.93 -6.63 -8.87
C ASP A 158 -14.53 -5.77 -7.76
N LEU A 159 -13.82 -5.64 -6.65
CA LEU A 159 -14.20 -4.79 -5.52
C LEU A 159 -13.77 -3.34 -5.71
N ASN A 160 -12.78 -3.10 -6.55
CA ASN A 160 -12.02 -1.86 -6.61
C ASN A 160 -11.50 -1.45 -5.21
N GLY A 161 -10.98 -2.41 -4.48
CA GLY A 161 -10.56 -2.26 -3.07
C GLY A 161 -10.19 -3.61 -2.47
N CYS A 162 -10.30 -3.72 -1.15
CA CYS A 162 -9.88 -4.88 -0.39
C CYS A 162 -11.02 -5.52 0.39
N PHE A 163 -10.98 -6.84 0.54
CA PHE A 163 -11.87 -7.61 1.42
C PHE A 163 -11.16 -8.05 2.71
N ALA A 164 -9.83 -8.04 2.75
CA ALA A 164 -9.05 -8.25 3.96
C ALA A 164 -8.02 -7.11 4.07
N LEU A 165 -8.02 -6.45 5.21
CA LEU A 165 -7.24 -5.24 5.49
C LEU A 165 -6.67 -5.29 6.91
N GLY A 166 -5.84 -4.31 7.24
CA GLY A 166 -5.32 -4.13 8.58
C GLY A 166 -6.41 -3.80 9.61
N ASN A 167 -6.10 -4.09 10.87
CA ASN A 167 -6.87 -3.65 12.02
C ASN A 167 -5.98 -2.81 12.94
N PRO A 168 -6.09 -1.46 12.92
CA PRO A 168 -5.25 -0.61 13.76
C PRO A 168 -5.53 -0.73 15.27
N MET A 169 -6.64 -1.38 15.63
CA MET A 169 -7.04 -1.60 17.03
C MET A 169 -6.61 -2.96 17.58
N GLY A 170 -6.01 -3.81 16.77
CA GLY A 170 -5.66 -5.18 17.14
C GLY A 170 -4.17 -5.50 16.93
N PRO A 171 -3.72 -6.64 17.47
CA PRO A 171 -2.37 -7.11 17.22
C PRO A 171 -2.21 -7.59 15.78
N VAL A 172 -0.96 -7.61 15.31
CA VAL A 172 -0.56 -8.19 14.03
C VAL A 172 0.08 -9.55 14.29
N TYR A 173 -0.38 -10.56 13.57
CA TYR A 173 0.20 -11.91 13.63
C TYR A 173 0.90 -12.22 12.30
N ALA A 174 2.15 -12.68 12.40
CA ALA A 174 2.91 -13.04 11.20
C ALA A 174 2.22 -14.17 10.42
N GLY A 175 2.00 -13.95 9.13
CA GLY A 175 1.36 -14.92 8.25
C GLY A 175 -0.18 -14.87 8.22
N GLN A 176 -0.80 -13.85 8.82
CA GLN A 176 -2.24 -13.62 8.75
C GLN A 176 -2.58 -12.38 7.95
#